data_44e1fc008086de689d77defbe687a709
#
_entry.id   44e1fc008086de689d77defbe687a709
#
_cell.length_a   1.000
_cell.length_b   1.000
_cell.length_c   1.000
_cell.angle_alpha   90.00
_cell.angle_beta   90.00
_cell.angle_gamma   90.00
#
_symmetry.space_group_name_H-M   'P 1'
#
loop_
_entity.id
_entity.type
_entity.pdbx_description
1 polymer ?
#
loop_
_entity_poly.entity_id
_entity_poly.type
_entity_poly.pdbx_seq_one_letter_code
_entity_poly.pdbx_strand_id
1 'polypeptide(L)'
;MAHRQEIVDFAMQFEGNPYVYGGTSLTNGADCSGFMMSAFKEFGYELPRVAAAQYESSQKKEISDIEVGDLVFYGSNIYHVGLYIGDEKIIHASTSASGIKVSDYDFETPSGVGTYLK
;
A
#
# COMPACT_ATOMS: atom_id res chain seq x y z
N MET A 1 2.25 18.42 2.59
CA MET A 1 0.82 18.46 2.93
C MET A 1 0.53 17.46 4.01
N ALA A 2 -0.41 17.81 4.85
CA ALA A 2 -0.89 16.95 5.92
C ALA A 2 -1.44 15.63 5.41
N HIS A 3 -1.90 15.60 4.18
CA HIS A 3 -2.51 14.45 3.55
C HIS A 3 -1.66 13.18 3.64
N ARG A 4 -0.36 13.29 3.45
CA ARG A 4 0.50 12.11 3.43
C ARG A 4 0.48 11.39 4.77
N GLN A 5 0.65 12.14 5.84
CA GLN A 5 0.66 11.55 7.17
C GLN A 5 -0.73 11.08 7.57
N GLU A 6 -1.77 11.80 7.16
CA GLU A 6 -3.15 11.41 7.46
C GLU A 6 -3.50 10.06 6.86
N ILE A 7 -3.07 9.79 5.63
CA ILE A 7 -3.34 8.50 5.00
C ILE A 7 -2.60 7.39 5.73
N VAL A 8 -1.35 7.63 6.10
CA VAL A 8 -0.57 6.65 6.86
C VAL A 8 -1.24 6.37 8.21
N ASP A 9 -1.62 7.42 8.92
CA ASP A 9 -2.25 7.25 10.23
C ASP A 9 -3.56 6.48 10.12
N PHE A 10 -4.34 6.77 9.08
CA PHE A 10 -5.59 6.04 8.83
C PHE A 10 -5.31 4.56 8.56
N ALA A 11 -4.36 4.27 7.69
CA ALA A 11 -4.04 2.89 7.33
C ALA A 11 -3.52 2.09 8.53
N MET A 12 -2.75 2.74 9.39
CA MET A 12 -2.16 2.07 10.56
C MET A 12 -3.22 1.57 11.54
N GLN A 13 -4.42 2.13 11.54
CA GLN A 13 -5.50 1.68 12.41
C GLN A 13 -5.90 0.22 12.11
N PHE A 14 -5.60 -0.26 10.94
CA PHE A 14 -6.06 -1.58 10.50
C PHE A 14 -4.98 -2.66 10.63
N GLU A 15 -3.84 -2.31 11.21
CA GLU A 15 -2.80 -3.30 11.49
C GLU A 15 -3.38 -4.42 12.34
N GLY A 16 -3.12 -5.66 11.94
CA GLY A 16 -3.65 -6.84 12.63
C GLY A 16 -4.95 -7.38 12.05
N ASN A 17 -5.60 -6.62 11.19
CA ASN A 17 -6.86 -7.08 10.58
C ASN A 17 -6.59 -8.14 9.51
N PRO A 18 -7.61 -8.93 9.15
CA PRO A 18 -7.38 -10.10 8.29
C PRO A 18 -6.99 -9.77 6.87
N TYR A 19 -6.23 -10.67 6.27
CA TYR A 19 -6.01 -10.71 4.83
C TYR A 19 -7.03 -11.69 4.22
N VAL A 20 -7.71 -11.25 3.16
CA VAL A 20 -8.60 -12.14 2.39
C VAL A 20 -8.33 -11.90 0.91
N TYR A 21 -7.96 -12.95 0.20
CA TYR A 21 -7.71 -12.86 -1.24
C TYR A 21 -8.98 -12.35 -1.94
N GLY A 22 -8.83 -11.31 -2.76
CA GLY A 22 -9.95 -10.69 -3.44
C GLY A 22 -10.76 -9.73 -2.56
N GLY A 23 -10.38 -9.58 -1.29
CA GLY A 23 -11.12 -8.73 -0.35
C GLY A 23 -10.75 -7.27 -0.44
N THR A 24 -11.71 -6.42 -0.08
CA THR A 24 -11.52 -4.97 -0.06
C THR A 24 -11.99 -4.34 1.24
N SER A 25 -12.31 -5.14 2.25
CA SER A 25 -12.79 -4.63 3.53
C SER A 25 -11.62 -4.35 4.46
N LEU A 26 -11.54 -3.12 4.95
CA LEU A 26 -10.46 -2.74 5.86
C LEU A 26 -10.56 -3.47 7.19
N THR A 27 -11.73 -3.94 7.56
CA THR A 27 -11.95 -4.59 8.86
C THR A 27 -12.16 -6.10 8.76
N ASN A 28 -12.79 -6.57 7.69
CA ASN A 28 -13.19 -7.99 7.57
C ASN A 28 -12.30 -8.78 6.62
N GLY A 29 -11.40 -8.13 5.91
CA GLY A 29 -10.45 -8.81 5.07
C GLY A 29 -10.20 -8.09 3.76
N ALA A 30 -8.92 -7.86 3.48
CA ALA A 30 -8.49 -7.21 2.24
C ALA A 30 -7.21 -7.86 1.77
N ASP A 31 -7.03 -7.91 0.45
CA ASP A 31 -5.72 -8.28 -0.09
C ASP A 31 -4.88 -7.00 -0.23
N CYS A 32 -3.65 -7.13 -0.75
CA CYS A 32 -2.71 -6.01 -0.75
C CYS A 32 -3.25 -4.80 -1.52
N SER A 33 -3.74 -5.01 -2.72
CA SER A 33 -4.27 -3.93 -3.54
C SER A 33 -5.63 -3.45 -3.05
N GLY A 34 -6.44 -4.35 -2.51
CA GLY A 34 -7.72 -3.99 -1.92
C GLY A 34 -7.56 -3.10 -0.70
N PHE A 35 -6.55 -3.37 0.12
CA PHE A 35 -6.23 -2.53 1.27
C PHE A 35 -5.89 -1.10 0.81
N MET A 36 -5.01 -1.00 -0.19
CA MET A 36 -4.61 0.30 -0.72
C MET A 36 -5.80 1.02 -1.35
N MET A 37 -6.58 0.32 -2.16
CA MET A 37 -7.73 0.92 -2.81
C MET A 37 -8.71 1.50 -1.80
N SER A 38 -9.02 0.73 -0.76
CA SER A 38 -10.00 1.15 0.24
C SER A 38 -9.47 2.25 1.14
N ALA A 39 -8.19 2.20 1.50
CA ALA A 39 -7.59 3.24 2.35
C ALA A 39 -7.55 4.58 1.61
N PHE A 40 -7.13 4.58 0.35
CA PHE A 40 -7.05 5.82 -0.42
C PHE A 40 -8.42 6.36 -0.77
N LYS A 41 -9.40 5.48 -0.94
CA LYS A 41 -10.77 5.92 -1.23
C LYS A 41 -11.32 6.81 -0.14
N GLU A 42 -10.96 6.56 1.09
CA GLU A 42 -11.40 7.36 2.23
C GLU A 42 -10.98 8.83 2.07
N PHE A 43 -9.91 9.08 1.33
CA PHE A 43 -9.37 10.43 1.13
C PHE A 43 -9.69 10.98 -0.27
N GLY A 44 -10.58 10.30 -1.01
CA GLY A 44 -11.02 10.79 -2.31
C GLY A 44 -10.19 10.35 -3.50
N TYR A 45 -9.28 9.40 -3.31
CA TYR A 45 -8.45 8.88 -4.40
C TYR A 45 -8.99 7.55 -4.87
N GLU A 46 -9.15 7.43 -6.19
CA GLU A 46 -9.65 6.18 -6.78
C GLU A 46 -8.48 5.43 -7.41
N LEU A 47 -8.12 4.31 -6.78
CA LEU A 47 -7.06 3.46 -7.28
C LEU A 47 -7.67 2.27 -8.03
N PRO A 48 -6.98 1.77 -9.07
CA PRO A 48 -7.43 0.52 -9.72
C PRO A 48 -7.42 -0.64 -8.73
N ARG A 49 -8.09 -1.72 -9.11
CA ARG A 49 -8.32 -2.84 -8.20
C ARG A 49 -7.07 -3.68 -7.92
N VAL A 50 -6.17 -3.82 -8.90
CA VAL A 50 -5.02 -4.72 -8.76
C VAL A 50 -3.71 -3.95 -8.72
N ALA A 51 -2.70 -4.56 -8.08
CA ALA A 51 -1.43 -3.88 -7.83
C ALA A 51 -0.74 -3.43 -9.11
N ALA A 52 -0.72 -4.25 -10.15
CA ALA A 52 -0.07 -3.87 -11.41
C ALA A 52 -0.72 -2.65 -12.03
N ALA A 53 -2.05 -2.57 -12.00
CA ALA A 53 -2.76 -1.42 -12.53
C ALA A 53 -2.56 -0.19 -11.65
N GLN A 54 -2.45 -0.39 -10.35
CA GLN A 54 -2.17 0.71 -9.43
C GLN A 54 -0.81 1.32 -9.74
N TYR A 55 0.18 0.48 -10.05
CA TYR A 55 1.50 0.98 -10.44
C TYR A 55 1.42 1.76 -11.75
N GLU A 56 0.74 1.19 -12.75
CA GLU A 56 0.64 1.83 -14.07
C GLU A 56 0.00 3.20 -14.00
N SER A 57 -1.01 3.36 -13.17
CA SER A 57 -1.74 4.63 -13.06
C SER A 57 -1.05 5.63 -12.15
N SER A 58 -0.08 5.18 -11.34
CA SER A 58 0.60 6.05 -10.40
C SER A 58 1.61 6.95 -11.11
N GLN A 59 1.98 8.03 -10.44
CA GLN A 59 3.12 8.85 -10.87
C GLN A 59 4.38 8.17 -10.33
N LYS A 60 5.25 7.73 -11.24
CA LYS A 60 6.45 6.96 -10.86
C LYS A 60 7.46 7.86 -10.15
N LYS A 61 8.15 7.29 -9.17
CA LYS A 61 9.18 7.98 -8.41
C LYS A 61 10.41 7.09 -8.29
N GLU A 62 11.56 7.73 -8.10
CA GLU A 62 12.78 7.02 -7.73
C GLU A 62 12.67 6.60 -6.26
N ILE A 63 13.22 5.43 -5.94
CA ILE A 63 13.15 4.95 -4.56
C ILE A 63 13.89 5.90 -3.60
N SER A 64 14.91 6.59 -4.10
CA SER A 64 15.63 7.56 -3.28
C SER A 64 14.79 8.78 -2.91
N ASP A 65 13.67 8.99 -3.61
CA ASP A 65 12.76 10.11 -3.35
C ASP A 65 11.51 9.70 -2.61
N ILE A 66 11.49 8.50 -2.04
CA ILE A 66 10.29 7.97 -1.39
C ILE A 66 9.87 8.80 -0.19
N GLU A 67 8.58 9.02 -0.06
CA GLU A 67 7.99 9.77 1.05
C GLU A 67 6.84 8.99 1.65
N VAL A 68 6.49 9.30 2.90
CA VAL A 68 5.31 8.66 3.52
C VAL A 68 4.09 8.89 2.64
N GLY A 69 3.28 7.86 2.49
CA GLY A 69 2.10 7.92 1.64
C GLY A 69 2.34 7.44 0.22
N ASP A 70 3.60 7.20 -0.17
CA ASP A 70 3.90 6.61 -1.46
C ASP A 70 3.65 5.11 -1.42
N LEU A 71 3.46 4.51 -2.59
CA LEU A 71 3.24 3.08 -2.72
C LEU A 71 4.51 2.40 -3.21
N VAL A 72 4.84 1.27 -2.60
CA VAL A 72 5.98 0.45 -3.00
C VAL A 72 5.43 -0.81 -3.64
N PHE A 73 5.95 -1.14 -4.82
CA PHE A 73 5.44 -2.25 -5.64
C PHE A 73 6.50 -3.34 -5.77
N TYR A 74 6.06 -4.58 -5.85
CA TYR A 74 6.95 -5.75 -5.82
C TYR A 74 6.59 -6.74 -6.93
N GLY A 75 7.64 -7.41 -7.44
CA GLY A 75 7.51 -8.46 -8.44
C GLY A 75 7.87 -7.98 -9.83
N SER A 76 8.51 -8.84 -10.63
CA SER A 76 8.82 -8.52 -12.03
C SER A 76 7.52 -8.35 -12.83
N ASN A 77 6.52 -9.19 -12.53
CA ASN A 77 5.11 -8.89 -12.85
C ASN A 77 4.51 -8.44 -11.53
N ILE A 78 4.18 -7.16 -11.43
CA ILE A 78 3.80 -6.60 -10.14
C ILE A 78 2.60 -7.32 -9.57
N TYR A 79 2.78 -7.91 -8.38
CA TYR A 79 1.75 -8.70 -7.71
C TYR A 79 1.47 -8.21 -6.30
N HIS A 80 2.25 -7.28 -5.79
CA HIS A 80 2.12 -6.86 -4.39
C HIS A 80 2.39 -5.37 -4.26
N VAL A 81 1.76 -4.74 -3.26
CA VAL A 81 1.90 -3.32 -3.00
C VAL A 81 1.78 -3.07 -1.50
N GLY A 82 2.54 -2.10 -1.02
CA GLY A 82 2.44 -1.63 0.36
C GLY A 82 2.53 -0.13 0.41
N LEU A 83 2.11 0.43 1.54
CA LEU A 83 2.11 1.87 1.78
C LEU A 83 3.34 2.23 2.62
N TYR A 84 4.15 3.14 2.10
CA TYR A 84 5.34 3.57 2.83
C TYR A 84 4.93 4.44 4.01
N ILE A 85 5.40 4.07 5.20
CA ILE A 85 5.01 4.77 6.43
C ILE A 85 6.17 5.51 7.08
N GLY A 86 7.34 5.54 6.43
CA GLY A 86 8.54 6.16 6.97
C GLY A 86 9.44 5.12 7.65
N ASP A 87 10.63 5.51 8.03
CA ASP A 87 11.60 4.67 8.74
C ASP A 87 11.89 3.35 8.01
N GLU A 88 11.85 3.38 6.68
CA GLU A 88 12.12 2.22 5.83
C GLU A 88 11.11 1.09 6.06
N LYS A 89 9.86 1.45 6.38
CA LYS A 89 8.80 0.48 6.66
C LYS A 89 7.60 0.71 5.75
N ILE A 90 6.88 -0.38 5.51
CA ILE A 90 5.58 -0.33 4.85
C ILE A 90 4.52 -0.99 5.72
N ILE A 91 3.27 -0.56 5.53
CA ILE A 91 2.13 -1.33 6.02
C ILE A 91 1.46 -1.96 4.81
N HIS A 92 1.16 -3.26 4.90
CA HIS A 92 0.60 -3.99 3.76
C HIS A 92 -0.24 -5.18 4.26
N ALA A 93 -1.20 -5.58 3.44
CA ALA A 93 -1.94 -6.82 3.66
C ALA A 93 -1.10 -7.94 3.07
N SER A 94 -0.46 -8.72 3.92
CA SER A 94 0.63 -9.61 3.52
C SER A 94 0.16 -11.00 3.11
N THR A 95 -0.31 -11.80 4.07
CA THR A 95 -0.76 -13.16 3.79
C THR A 95 -1.94 -13.47 4.69
N SER A 96 -2.66 -14.57 4.37
CA SER A 96 -3.77 -15.01 5.21
C SER A 96 -3.32 -15.39 6.62
N ALA A 97 -2.07 -15.77 6.77
CA ALA A 97 -1.52 -16.13 8.08
C ALA A 97 -1.18 -14.90 8.92
N SER A 98 -0.71 -13.83 8.30
CA SER A 98 -0.22 -12.66 9.04
C SER A 98 -1.14 -11.44 8.96
N GLY A 99 -2.03 -11.36 7.97
CA GLY A 99 -2.93 -10.24 7.84
C GLY A 99 -2.21 -8.94 7.45
N ILE A 100 -2.77 -7.83 7.88
CA ILE A 100 -2.20 -6.51 7.67
C ILE A 100 -1.11 -6.30 8.70
N LYS A 101 0.09 -6.00 8.23
CA LYS A 101 1.27 -5.88 9.11
C LYS A 101 2.25 -4.85 8.60
N VAL A 102 3.15 -4.45 9.47
CA VAL A 102 4.29 -3.60 9.11
C VAL A 102 5.49 -4.48 8.83
N SER A 103 6.19 -4.17 7.76
CA SER A 103 7.42 -4.88 7.37
C SER A 103 8.45 -3.88 6.88
N ASP A 104 9.71 -4.29 6.79
CA ASP A 104 10.71 -3.47 6.11
C ASP A 104 10.33 -3.33 4.64
N TYR A 105 10.53 -2.14 4.06
CA TYR A 105 10.14 -1.93 2.67
C TYR A 105 10.93 -2.83 1.72
N ASP A 106 12.11 -3.26 2.14
CA ASP A 106 12.96 -4.12 1.32
C ASP A 106 12.96 -5.58 1.78
N PHE A 107 11.87 -6.01 2.44
CA PHE A 107 11.69 -7.42 2.77
C PHE A 107 11.73 -8.28 1.49
N GLU A 108 11.40 -7.66 0.39
CA GLU A 108 11.59 -8.17 -0.96
C GLU A 108 12.11 -6.98 -1.76
N THR A 109 12.94 -7.20 -2.78
CA THR A 109 13.48 -6.09 -3.57
C THR A 109 12.33 -5.37 -4.27
N PRO A 110 12.16 -4.07 -3.99
CA PRO A 110 11.08 -3.32 -4.65
C PRO A 110 11.28 -3.22 -6.16
N SER A 111 10.19 -3.33 -6.89
CA SER A 111 10.20 -3.18 -8.35
C SER A 111 9.97 -1.73 -8.76
N GLY A 112 9.32 -0.96 -7.92
CA GLY A 112 9.09 0.44 -8.24
C GLY A 112 8.35 1.14 -7.12
N VAL A 113 8.31 2.46 -7.24
CA VAL A 113 7.61 3.33 -6.30
C VAL A 113 6.72 4.24 -7.11
N GLY A 114 5.52 4.48 -6.63
CA GLY A 114 4.60 5.40 -7.27
C GLY A 114 3.80 6.17 -6.25
N THR A 115 3.19 7.26 -6.69
CA THR A 115 2.39 8.06 -5.78
C THR A 115 1.10 8.49 -6.47
N TYR A 116 0.06 8.65 -5.67
CA TYR A 116 -1.20 9.29 -6.05
C TYR A 116 -1.34 10.66 -5.39
N LEU A 117 -0.40 10.99 -4.54
CA LEU A 117 -0.44 12.23 -3.75
C LEU A 117 0.43 13.30 -4.41
N LYS A 118 0.13 14.53 -4.11
CA LYS A 118 0.87 15.66 -4.67
C LYS A 118 1.72 16.35 -3.65
#